data_3991597277fb1447a4eafad17f9768da
#
_entry.id   3991597277fb1447a4eafad17f9768da
#
_cell.length_a   1.000
_cell.length_b   1.000
_cell.length_c   1.000
_cell.angle_alpha   90.00
_cell.angle_beta   90.00
_cell.angle_gamma   90.00
#
_symmetry.space_group_name_H-M   'P 1'
#
loop_
_entity.id
_entity.type
_entity.pdbx_description
1 polymer ?
#
loop_
_entity_poly.entity_id
_entity_poly.type
_entity_poly.pdbx_seq_one_letter_code
_entity_poly.pdbx_strand_id
1 'polypeptide(L)'
;MLTQDWGSLMEHPIREVRIPHTHGIQGEGDVVPINFLLPPNASPENPVPCVFIITGLDGYRTELAVWQQGWLQKGVASIIAEIPGTGDSPALRQDPLSPDRQWSSVFDWIDTQKAIDNKKVITWGFSTGGYYALRVAHTHKDRLLASISLGGGAHHMFDREWLEHVNKLEYPFDLGNTLTYKFGYPDLESFIQEVGKFSLLNDGTLEKPCTKVLLVNGNDDEIFPIDDMFVALEHGNPKLARMVKGKKHMGEPDSFFIILKWIYQLLGLEGNIMDQMKLLPSRTKY
;
A
#
# COMPACT_ATOMS: atom_id res chain seq x y z
N MET A 1 -17.65 7.75 -11.47
CA MET A 1 -18.00 7.27 -12.82
C MET A 1 -17.51 5.84 -13.01
N LEU A 2 -16.22 5.53 -13.24
CA LEU A 2 -15.75 4.15 -13.45
C LEU A 2 -16.14 3.17 -12.34
N THR A 3 -16.00 3.53 -11.07
CA THR A 3 -16.40 2.67 -9.94
C THR A 3 -17.90 2.42 -9.89
N GLN A 4 -18.72 3.40 -10.28
CA GLN A 4 -20.18 3.26 -10.34
C GLN A 4 -20.61 2.43 -11.54
N ASP A 5 -20.02 2.68 -12.71
CA ASP A 5 -20.35 1.96 -13.94
C ASP A 5 -19.94 0.49 -13.83
N TRP A 6 -18.75 0.24 -13.30
CA TRP A 6 -18.24 -1.12 -13.09
C TRP A 6 -18.96 -1.82 -11.94
N GLY A 7 -19.26 -1.09 -10.86
CA GLY A 7 -20.02 -1.59 -9.74
C GLY A 7 -21.42 -2.05 -10.11
N SER A 8 -22.07 -1.38 -11.09
CA SER A 8 -23.41 -1.77 -11.55
C SER A 8 -23.45 -3.15 -12.24
N LEU A 9 -22.32 -3.65 -12.70
CA LEU A 9 -22.15 -4.96 -13.34
C LEU A 9 -21.79 -6.07 -12.34
N MET A 10 -21.54 -5.73 -11.08
CA MET A 10 -21.14 -6.67 -10.04
C MET A 10 -22.32 -7.05 -9.15
N GLU A 11 -22.42 -8.32 -8.78
CA GLU A 11 -23.40 -8.80 -7.79
C GLU A 11 -23.25 -8.07 -6.45
N HIS A 12 -22.01 -7.76 -6.08
CA HIS A 12 -21.66 -6.99 -4.88
C HIS A 12 -20.86 -5.75 -5.28
N PRO A 13 -21.53 -4.60 -5.49
CA PRO A 13 -20.87 -3.38 -5.94
C PRO A 13 -19.83 -2.84 -4.97
N ILE A 14 -18.68 -2.44 -5.49
CA ILE A 14 -17.69 -1.67 -4.75
C ILE A 14 -18.30 -0.30 -4.42
N ARG A 15 -18.20 0.10 -3.17
CA ARG A 15 -18.70 1.40 -2.70
C ARG A 15 -17.53 2.38 -2.59
N GLU A 16 -17.64 3.51 -3.24
CA GLU A 16 -16.81 4.67 -2.91
C GLU A 16 -17.36 5.29 -1.62
N VAL A 17 -16.51 5.38 -0.60
CA VAL A 17 -16.82 6.01 0.68
C VAL A 17 -15.90 7.20 0.87
N ARG A 18 -16.46 8.35 1.21
CA ARG A 18 -15.73 9.57 1.54
C ARG A 18 -15.72 9.71 3.05
N ILE A 19 -14.68 9.21 3.69
CA ILE A 19 -14.57 9.24 5.15
C ILE A 19 -14.05 10.61 5.61
N PRO A 20 -14.54 11.16 6.74
CA PRO A 20 -14.02 12.41 7.29
C PRO A 20 -12.52 12.30 7.61
N HIS A 21 -11.73 13.28 7.21
CA HIS A 21 -10.32 13.37 7.57
C HIS A 21 -10.14 13.95 8.97
N THR A 22 -10.46 13.16 9.99
CA THR A 22 -10.54 13.60 11.40
C THR A 22 -9.20 14.04 11.99
N HIS A 23 -8.09 13.60 11.40
CA HIS A 23 -6.72 13.98 11.79
C HIS A 23 -6.12 15.04 10.86
N GLY A 24 -6.88 15.52 9.86
CA GLY A 24 -6.42 16.52 8.91
C GLY A 24 -6.06 17.85 9.58
N ILE A 25 -5.09 18.54 8.99
CA ILE A 25 -4.67 19.89 9.39
C ILE A 25 -4.98 20.88 8.27
N GLN A 26 -4.79 22.16 8.54
CA GLN A 26 -4.98 23.21 7.52
C GLN A 26 -4.13 22.92 6.27
N GLY A 27 -4.76 22.94 5.10
CA GLY A 27 -4.15 22.65 3.81
C GLY A 27 -4.34 21.22 3.31
N GLU A 28 -4.76 20.30 4.18
CA GLU A 28 -5.23 18.97 3.78
C GLU A 28 -6.71 18.98 3.39
N GLY A 29 -7.15 18.01 2.60
CA GLY A 29 -8.56 17.87 2.27
C GLY A 29 -9.39 17.36 3.45
N ASP A 30 -10.67 17.68 3.47
CA ASP A 30 -11.59 17.34 4.58
C ASP A 30 -12.01 15.85 4.61
N VAL A 31 -11.76 15.11 3.54
CA VAL A 31 -12.20 13.71 3.40
C VAL A 31 -11.11 12.84 2.77
N VAL A 32 -11.06 11.58 3.19
CA VAL A 32 -10.25 10.53 2.59
C VAL A 32 -11.16 9.64 1.75
N PRO A 33 -11.09 9.70 0.42
CA PRO A 33 -11.85 8.79 -0.45
C PRO A 33 -11.26 7.39 -0.43
N ILE A 34 -12.12 6.38 -0.27
CA ILE A 34 -11.74 4.96 -0.31
C ILE A 34 -12.70 4.16 -1.18
N ASN A 35 -12.21 3.08 -1.76
CA ASN A 35 -13.08 2.00 -2.23
C ASN A 35 -13.26 0.98 -1.11
N PHE A 36 -14.50 0.64 -0.80
CA PHE A 36 -14.83 -0.30 0.26
C PHE A 36 -15.72 -1.43 -0.25
N LEU A 37 -15.39 -2.66 0.12
CA LEU A 37 -16.19 -3.84 -0.18
C LEU A 37 -16.28 -4.71 1.07
N LEU A 38 -17.53 -4.98 1.49
CA LEU A 38 -17.85 -5.80 2.66
C LEU A 38 -18.51 -7.09 2.21
N PRO A 39 -18.08 -8.27 2.70
CA PRO A 39 -18.74 -9.54 2.43
C PRO A 39 -20.21 -9.54 2.91
N PRO A 40 -21.15 -10.16 2.17
CA PRO A 40 -22.57 -10.10 2.49
C PRO A 40 -22.94 -10.80 3.81
N ASN A 41 -22.09 -11.72 4.28
CA ASN A 41 -22.25 -12.41 5.56
C ASN A 41 -21.63 -11.70 6.76
N ALA A 42 -20.98 -10.55 6.54
CA ALA A 42 -20.37 -9.76 7.60
C ALA A 42 -21.45 -8.99 8.38
N SER A 43 -21.40 -9.08 9.70
CA SER A 43 -22.31 -8.34 10.60
C SER A 43 -21.60 -8.03 11.92
N PRO A 44 -22.19 -7.21 12.80
CA PRO A 44 -21.64 -7.00 14.15
C PRO A 44 -21.50 -8.29 14.98
N GLU A 45 -22.35 -9.28 14.72
CA GLU A 45 -22.32 -10.60 15.38
C GLU A 45 -21.31 -11.56 14.72
N ASN A 46 -20.94 -11.28 13.47
CA ASN A 46 -19.98 -12.05 12.69
C ASN A 46 -18.98 -11.09 11.99
N PRO A 47 -18.12 -10.39 12.76
CA PRO A 47 -17.16 -9.47 12.17
C PRO A 47 -16.08 -10.23 11.38
N VAL A 48 -15.72 -9.68 10.23
CA VAL A 48 -14.76 -10.29 9.28
C VAL A 48 -13.41 -9.58 9.29
N PRO A 49 -12.29 -10.27 8.93
CA PRO A 49 -11.01 -9.62 8.71
C PRO A 49 -11.07 -8.56 7.60
N CYS A 50 -10.10 -7.65 7.58
CA CYS A 50 -9.99 -6.62 6.56
C CYS A 50 -8.58 -6.55 5.96
N VAL A 51 -8.49 -6.48 4.63
CA VAL A 51 -7.26 -6.12 3.90
C VAL A 51 -7.37 -4.68 3.44
N PHE A 52 -6.47 -3.84 3.94
CA PHE A 52 -6.35 -2.45 3.55
C PHE A 52 -5.23 -2.31 2.51
N ILE A 53 -5.58 -2.10 1.25
CA ILE A 53 -4.68 -1.95 0.13
C ILE A 53 -4.31 -0.48 -0.06
N ILE A 54 -3.01 -0.22 -0.16
CA ILE A 54 -2.43 1.10 -0.44
C ILE A 54 -1.87 1.08 -1.87
N THR A 55 -2.36 1.99 -2.73
CA THR A 55 -1.99 2.02 -4.15
C THR A 55 -0.53 2.43 -4.37
N GLY A 56 -0.03 2.20 -5.58
CA GLY A 56 1.30 2.67 -6.01
C GLY A 56 1.29 4.10 -6.55
N LEU A 57 2.45 4.50 -7.10
CA LEU A 57 2.67 5.82 -7.66
C LEU A 57 1.73 6.14 -8.85
N ASP A 58 1.53 5.17 -9.70
CA ASP A 58 0.80 5.23 -10.96
C ASP A 58 -0.52 4.45 -10.94
N GLY A 59 -0.89 3.90 -9.77
CA GLY A 59 -2.10 3.11 -9.57
C GLY A 59 -3.24 3.89 -8.89
N TYR A 60 -4.45 3.74 -9.42
CA TYR A 60 -5.66 4.29 -8.82
C TYR A 60 -6.46 3.20 -8.10
N ARG A 61 -7.35 3.60 -7.17
CA ARG A 61 -8.26 2.68 -6.45
C ARG A 61 -9.01 1.73 -7.38
N THR A 62 -9.40 2.21 -8.56
CA THR A 62 -10.14 1.42 -9.55
C THR A 62 -9.32 0.29 -10.16
N GLU A 63 -8.02 0.48 -10.33
CA GLU A 63 -7.12 -0.54 -10.90
C GLU A 63 -7.00 -1.77 -9.99
N LEU A 64 -6.96 -1.56 -8.68
CA LEU A 64 -6.82 -2.65 -7.72
C LEU A 64 -8.15 -3.30 -7.30
N ALA A 65 -9.26 -2.90 -7.92
CA ALA A 65 -10.60 -3.43 -7.60
C ALA A 65 -10.72 -4.96 -7.80
N VAL A 66 -9.92 -5.54 -8.69
CA VAL A 66 -9.86 -7.00 -8.89
C VAL A 66 -9.47 -7.73 -7.58
N TRP A 67 -8.60 -7.15 -6.78
CA TRP A 67 -8.22 -7.70 -5.48
C TRP A 67 -9.39 -7.71 -4.50
N GLN A 68 -10.24 -6.69 -4.53
CA GLN A 68 -11.44 -6.63 -3.66
C GLN A 68 -12.41 -7.77 -3.96
N GLN A 69 -12.60 -8.13 -5.23
CA GLN A 69 -13.44 -9.28 -5.59
C GLN A 69 -12.83 -10.60 -5.10
N GLY A 70 -11.51 -10.74 -5.17
CA GLY A 70 -10.80 -11.90 -4.61
C GLY A 70 -10.99 -12.04 -3.10
N TRP A 71 -10.90 -10.96 -2.36
CA TRP A 71 -11.11 -10.95 -0.91
C TRP A 71 -12.58 -11.20 -0.53
N LEU A 72 -13.51 -10.63 -1.29
CA LEU A 72 -14.95 -10.89 -1.10
C LEU A 72 -15.27 -12.38 -1.11
N GLN A 73 -14.74 -13.12 -2.09
CA GLN A 73 -14.93 -14.57 -2.22
C GLN A 73 -14.36 -15.37 -1.04
N LYS A 74 -13.44 -14.77 -0.26
CA LYS A 74 -12.83 -15.36 0.92
C LYS A 74 -13.45 -14.89 2.24
N GLY A 75 -14.54 -14.12 2.17
CA GLY A 75 -15.20 -13.58 3.35
C GLY A 75 -14.37 -12.51 4.08
N VAL A 76 -13.50 -11.81 3.35
CA VAL A 76 -12.62 -10.76 3.88
C VAL A 76 -13.07 -9.41 3.36
N ALA A 77 -13.27 -8.44 4.23
CA ALA A 77 -13.52 -7.06 3.85
C ALA A 77 -12.26 -6.45 3.20
N SER A 78 -12.47 -5.49 2.31
CA SER A 78 -11.34 -4.81 1.68
C SER A 78 -11.55 -3.31 1.52
N ILE A 79 -10.48 -2.58 1.75
CA ILE A 79 -10.39 -1.13 1.57
C ILE A 79 -9.25 -0.85 0.59
N ILE A 80 -9.44 0.11 -0.31
CA ILE A 80 -8.34 0.64 -1.14
C ILE A 80 -8.31 2.15 -0.96
N ALA A 81 -7.13 2.69 -0.66
CA ALA A 81 -6.87 4.13 -0.63
C ALA A 81 -5.62 4.49 -1.44
N GLU A 82 -5.61 5.71 -1.95
CA GLU A 82 -4.48 6.26 -2.71
C GLU A 82 -3.45 6.89 -1.78
N ILE A 83 -2.19 6.85 -2.23
CA ILE A 83 -1.07 7.50 -1.56
C ILE A 83 -1.10 9.02 -1.76
N PRO A 84 -0.38 9.81 -0.95
CA PRO A 84 -0.19 11.24 -1.18
C PRO A 84 0.26 11.54 -2.63
N GLY A 85 -0.34 12.56 -3.24
CA GLY A 85 -0.04 12.97 -4.60
C GLY A 85 -0.63 12.10 -5.71
N THR A 86 -1.42 11.06 -5.38
CA THR A 86 -2.12 10.21 -6.35
C THR A 86 -3.63 10.37 -6.18
N GLY A 87 -4.34 10.40 -7.31
CA GLY A 87 -5.80 10.52 -7.34
C GLY A 87 -6.31 11.74 -6.60
N ASP A 88 -7.25 11.50 -5.69
CA ASP A 88 -7.86 12.51 -4.84
C ASP A 88 -7.47 12.36 -3.35
N SER A 89 -6.27 11.81 -3.08
CA SER A 89 -5.69 11.77 -1.73
C SER A 89 -5.66 13.18 -1.11
N PRO A 90 -6.17 13.36 0.12
CA PRO A 90 -6.24 14.67 0.77
C PRO A 90 -4.89 15.16 1.33
N ALA A 91 -3.89 14.27 1.37
CA ALA A 91 -2.65 14.51 2.08
C ALA A 91 -1.77 15.60 1.42
N LEU A 92 -1.08 16.37 2.24
CA LEU A 92 -0.05 17.32 1.80
C LEU A 92 1.18 16.55 1.30
N ARG A 93 1.48 16.71 0.02
CA ARG A 93 2.53 15.94 -0.67
C ARG A 93 3.93 16.15 -0.12
N GLN A 94 4.24 17.38 0.34
CA GLN A 94 5.57 17.74 0.88
C GLN A 94 5.71 17.48 2.38
N ASP A 95 4.65 17.10 3.07
CA ASP A 95 4.69 16.83 4.50
C ASP A 95 4.84 15.33 4.77
N PRO A 96 5.98 14.85 5.30
CA PRO A 96 6.21 13.44 5.56
C PRO A 96 5.30 12.86 6.64
N LEU A 97 4.60 13.70 7.44
CA LEU A 97 3.65 13.25 8.46
C LEU A 97 2.20 13.21 7.96
N SER A 98 1.92 13.83 6.81
CA SER A 98 0.57 13.87 6.26
C SER A 98 -0.01 12.48 5.96
N PRO A 99 0.77 11.49 5.45
CA PRO A 99 0.27 10.12 5.29
C PRO A 99 -0.20 9.50 6.61
N ASP A 100 0.49 9.75 7.71
CA ASP A 100 0.12 9.17 9.02
C ASP A 100 -1.23 9.70 9.49
N ARG A 101 -1.52 10.98 9.26
CA ARG A 101 -2.82 11.59 9.54
C ARG A 101 -3.93 11.00 8.68
N GLN A 102 -3.64 10.80 7.38
CA GLN A 102 -4.57 10.16 6.47
C GLN A 102 -4.92 8.73 6.94
N TRP A 103 -3.90 7.92 7.27
CA TRP A 103 -4.11 6.55 7.73
C TRP A 103 -4.78 6.50 9.10
N SER A 104 -4.47 7.42 10.00
CA SER A 104 -5.19 7.55 11.29
C SER A 104 -6.69 7.70 11.07
N SER A 105 -7.10 8.56 10.14
CA SER A 105 -8.52 8.75 9.81
C SER A 105 -9.17 7.49 9.22
N VAL A 106 -8.44 6.74 8.39
CA VAL A 106 -8.91 5.46 7.85
C VAL A 106 -9.10 4.43 8.98
N PHE A 107 -8.13 4.31 9.89
CA PHE A 107 -8.24 3.36 11.00
C PHE A 107 -9.35 3.73 11.97
N ASP A 108 -9.54 5.01 12.28
CA ASP A 108 -10.66 5.44 13.13
C ASP A 108 -12.01 5.14 12.49
N TRP A 109 -12.11 5.30 11.17
CA TRP A 109 -13.30 4.88 10.44
C TRP A 109 -13.49 3.35 10.50
N ILE A 110 -12.43 2.55 10.35
CA ILE A 110 -12.51 1.08 10.50
C ILE A 110 -13.09 0.70 11.87
N ASP A 111 -12.68 1.36 12.94
CA ASP A 111 -13.18 1.08 14.30
C ASP A 111 -14.68 1.36 14.45
N THR A 112 -15.25 2.23 13.61
CA THR A 112 -16.70 2.46 13.58
C THR A 112 -17.46 1.34 12.87
N GLN A 113 -16.79 0.54 12.03
CA GLN A 113 -17.40 -0.52 11.24
C GLN A 113 -17.53 -1.82 12.05
N LYS A 114 -18.63 -2.01 12.75
CA LYS A 114 -18.82 -3.17 13.65
C LYS A 114 -18.81 -4.53 12.97
N ALA A 115 -18.99 -4.58 11.67
CA ALA A 115 -18.86 -5.77 10.84
C ALA A 115 -17.41 -6.11 10.44
N ILE A 116 -16.42 -5.30 10.83
CA ILE A 116 -14.99 -5.55 10.65
C ILE A 116 -14.37 -5.94 11.99
N ASP A 117 -13.60 -7.02 12.02
CA ASP A 117 -12.72 -7.36 13.15
C ASP A 117 -11.46 -6.46 13.07
N ASN A 118 -11.49 -5.37 13.83
CA ASN A 118 -10.39 -4.39 13.86
C ASN A 118 -9.07 -4.93 14.42
N LYS A 119 -9.05 -6.14 14.99
CA LYS A 119 -7.83 -6.85 15.40
C LYS A 119 -7.21 -7.68 14.27
N LYS A 120 -7.94 -7.83 13.16
CA LYS A 120 -7.53 -8.59 11.98
C LYS A 120 -7.44 -7.71 10.74
N VAL A 121 -6.87 -6.52 10.89
CA VAL A 121 -6.58 -5.62 9.76
C VAL A 121 -5.16 -5.85 9.28
N ILE A 122 -4.99 -6.08 7.98
CA ILE A 122 -3.70 -6.25 7.30
C ILE A 122 -3.57 -5.15 6.26
N THR A 123 -2.47 -4.39 6.27
CA THR A 123 -2.15 -3.48 5.17
C THR A 123 -1.34 -4.21 4.10
N TRP A 124 -1.58 -3.86 2.85
CA TRP A 124 -0.84 -4.35 1.69
C TRP A 124 -0.58 -3.20 0.72
N GLY A 125 0.66 -2.74 0.68
CA GLY A 125 1.08 -1.66 -0.21
C GLY A 125 1.75 -2.18 -1.47
N PHE A 126 1.43 -1.57 -2.60
CA PHE A 126 1.94 -1.90 -3.93
C PHE A 126 2.94 -0.84 -4.38
N SER A 127 4.15 -1.21 -4.81
CA SER A 127 5.16 -0.30 -5.32
C SER A 127 5.44 0.82 -4.30
N THR A 128 5.33 2.10 -4.66
CA THR A 128 5.41 3.22 -3.69
C THR A 128 4.45 3.06 -2.51
N GLY A 129 3.30 2.40 -2.70
CA GLY A 129 2.41 2.03 -1.60
C GLY A 129 3.07 1.08 -0.58
N GLY A 130 4.05 0.28 -1.01
CA GLY A 130 4.87 -0.56 -0.14
C GLY A 130 5.71 0.25 0.84
N TYR A 131 6.26 1.40 0.42
CA TYR A 131 6.89 2.37 1.31
C TYR A 131 5.91 2.84 2.39
N TYR A 132 4.68 3.22 2.02
CA TYR A 132 3.67 3.64 2.98
C TYR A 132 3.18 2.49 3.86
N ALA A 133 3.09 1.26 3.35
CA ALA A 133 2.75 0.10 4.16
C ALA A 133 3.85 -0.23 5.20
N LEU A 134 5.13 -0.06 4.83
CA LEU A 134 6.24 -0.19 5.78
C LEU A 134 6.18 0.92 6.83
N ARG A 135 5.94 2.18 6.45
CA ARG A 135 5.75 3.29 7.38
C ARG A 135 4.62 3.01 8.36
N VAL A 136 3.45 2.63 7.86
CA VAL A 136 2.25 2.38 8.67
C VAL A 136 2.43 1.20 9.64
N ALA A 137 3.25 0.21 9.27
CA ALA A 137 3.61 -0.90 10.15
C ALA A 137 4.27 -0.44 11.47
N HIS A 138 4.98 0.68 11.43
CA HIS A 138 5.62 1.30 12.58
C HIS A 138 4.71 2.33 13.26
N THR A 139 4.14 3.25 12.49
CA THR A 139 3.37 4.39 13.03
C THR A 139 2.01 3.97 13.59
N HIS A 140 1.42 2.89 13.06
CA HIS A 140 0.10 2.38 13.46
C HIS A 140 0.15 0.90 13.89
N LYS A 141 1.26 0.45 14.48
CA LYS A 141 1.51 -0.96 14.81
C LYS A 141 0.38 -1.62 15.62
N ASP A 142 -0.24 -0.88 16.52
CA ASP A 142 -1.26 -1.38 17.43
C ASP A 142 -2.66 -1.47 16.77
N ARG A 143 -2.80 -0.96 15.56
CA ARG A 143 -4.02 -0.99 14.73
C ARG A 143 -4.00 -2.12 13.69
N LEU A 144 -2.91 -2.89 13.63
CA LEU A 144 -2.63 -3.85 12.57
C LEU A 144 -2.27 -5.23 13.12
N LEU A 145 -2.83 -6.27 12.50
CA LEU A 145 -2.32 -7.63 12.65
C LEU A 145 -0.97 -7.81 11.94
N ALA A 146 -0.84 -7.21 10.75
CA ALA A 146 0.35 -7.31 9.91
C ALA A 146 0.36 -6.23 8.82
N SER A 147 1.53 -6.04 8.19
CA SER A 147 1.72 -5.18 7.03
C SER A 147 2.61 -5.83 5.97
N ILE A 148 2.31 -5.57 4.71
CA ILE A 148 3.03 -6.11 3.56
C ILE A 148 3.53 -4.94 2.70
N SER A 149 4.85 -4.87 2.52
CA SER A 149 5.50 -3.99 1.55
C SER A 149 5.86 -4.80 0.31
N LEU A 150 5.14 -4.57 -0.78
CA LEU A 150 5.40 -5.20 -2.07
C LEU A 150 6.09 -4.19 -2.99
N GLY A 151 7.39 -4.39 -3.25
CA GLY A 151 8.19 -3.53 -4.11
C GLY A 151 8.33 -2.11 -3.57
N GLY A 152 8.26 -1.90 -2.23
CA GLY A 152 8.42 -0.59 -1.62
C GLY A 152 9.87 -0.27 -1.29
N GLY A 153 10.26 1.00 -1.43
CA GLY A 153 11.53 1.51 -0.91
C GLY A 153 11.42 1.92 0.55
N ALA A 154 12.54 2.43 1.12
CA ALA A 154 12.59 2.90 2.50
C ALA A 154 13.55 4.07 2.72
N HIS A 155 14.68 4.09 2.02
CA HIS A 155 15.79 5.02 2.23
C HIS A 155 16.50 5.36 0.92
N HIS A 156 17.17 4.38 0.29
CA HIS A 156 17.99 4.57 -0.90
C HIS A 156 17.19 5.00 -2.14
N MET A 157 15.87 4.75 -2.17
CA MET A 157 14.98 5.30 -3.21
C MET A 157 14.98 6.84 -3.24
N PHE A 158 15.50 7.48 -2.20
CA PHE A 158 15.59 8.93 -2.04
C PHE A 158 17.02 9.46 -2.20
N ASP A 159 18.01 8.61 -2.51
CA ASP A 159 19.37 9.02 -2.75
C ASP A 159 19.48 9.81 -4.06
N ARG A 160 20.30 10.88 -4.06
CA ARG A 160 20.54 11.71 -5.25
C ARG A 160 20.97 10.87 -6.46
N GLU A 161 21.96 10.00 -6.27
CA GLU A 161 22.47 9.15 -7.34
C GLU A 161 21.39 8.29 -7.97
N TRP A 162 20.50 7.72 -7.16
CA TRP A 162 19.37 6.93 -7.63
C TRP A 162 18.39 7.79 -8.44
N LEU A 163 17.96 8.93 -7.90
CA LEU A 163 16.98 9.82 -8.53
C LEU A 163 17.48 10.41 -9.86
N GLU A 164 18.78 10.68 -10.00
CA GLU A 164 19.38 11.16 -11.24
C GLU A 164 19.42 10.08 -12.33
N HIS A 165 19.38 8.80 -11.97
CA HIS A 165 19.45 7.68 -12.90
C HIS A 165 18.10 6.97 -13.13
N VAL A 166 17.08 7.27 -12.34
CA VAL A 166 15.82 6.54 -12.35
C VAL A 166 15.09 6.50 -13.71
N ASN A 167 15.29 7.49 -14.56
CA ASN A 167 14.71 7.54 -15.91
C ASN A 167 15.41 6.62 -16.94
N LYS A 168 16.51 5.97 -16.58
CA LYS A 168 17.24 5.02 -17.43
C LYS A 168 16.86 3.57 -17.15
N LEU A 169 15.94 3.34 -16.22
CA LEU A 169 15.54 2.05 -15.72
C LEU A 169 14.32 1.49 -16.47
N GLU A 170 13.74 0.41 -15.98
CA GLU A 170 12.68 -0.33 -16.67
C GLU A 170 11.35 0.42 -16.87
N TYR A 171 11.14 1.53 -16.18
CA TYR A 171 9.88 2.29 -16.27
C TYR A 171 9.74 2.98 -17.63
N PRO A 172 8.58 2.88 -18.31
CA PRO A 172 8.40 3.37 -19.66
C PRO A 172 8.12 4.89 -19.75
N PHE A 173 8.21 5.64 -18.65
CA PHE A 173 7.94 7.06 -18.57
C PHE A 173 8.97 7.78 -17.67
N ASP A 174 8.92 9.12 -17.67
CA ASP A 174 9.82 9.97 -16.88
C ASP A 174 9.50 9.86 -15.38
N LEU A 175 10.10 8.85 -14.74
CA LEU A 175 9.87 8.55 -13.33
C LEU A 175 10.40 9.65 -12.41
N GLY A 176 11.54 10.27 -12.72
CA GLY A 176 12.11 11.35 -11.90
C GLY A 176 11.16 12.54 -11.79
N ASN A 177 10.67 13.05 -12.91
CA ASN A 177 9.68 14.14 -12.90
C ASN A 177 8.33 13.70 -12.32
N THR A 178 7.94 12.45 -12.50
CA THR A 178 6.70 11.93 -11.89
C THR A 178 6.82 11.90 -10.37
N LEU A 179 7.91 11.41 -9.80
CA LEU A 179 8.18 11.45 -8.36
C LEU A 179 8.19 12.90 -7.86
N THR A 180 8.92 13.79 -8.54
CA THR A 180 8.96 15.22 -8.23
C THR A 180 7.56 15.82 -8.11
N TYR A 181 6.70 15.58 -9.09
CA TYR A 181 5.31 16.02 -9.07
C TYR A 181 4.50 15.39 -7.92
N LYS A 182 4.66 14.08 -7.70
CA LYS A 182 3.92 13.33 -6.66
C LYS A 182 4.30 13.81 -5.26
N PHE A 183 5.57 14.13 -5.03
CA PHE A 183 6.03 14.71 -3.77
C PHE A 183 5.83 16.23 -3.70
N GLY A 184 5.27 16.87 -4.73
CA GLY A 184 4.83 18.28 -4.72
C GLY A 184 5.94 19.30 -4.95
N TYR A 185 7.02 18.92 -5.61
CA TYR A 185 8.13 19.82 -5.92
C TYR A 185 8.03 20.38 -7.35
N PRO A 186 8.60 21.58 -7.61
CA PRO A 186 8.54 22.19 -8.93
C PRO A 186 9.47 21.55 -9.94
N ASP A 187 10.59 20.99 -9.49
CA ASP A 187 11.63 20.38 -10.32
C ASP A 187 12.43 19.33 -9.54
N LEU A 188 13.17 18.48 -10.28
CA LEU A 188 13.91 17.35 -9.72
C LEU A 188 15.00 17.80 -8.74
N GLU A 189 15.71 18.91 -9.01
CA GLU A 189 16.76 19.39 -8.13
C GLU A 189 16.21 19.84 -6.77
N SER A 190 15.12 20.61 -6.77
CA SER A 190 14.42 21.00 -5.53
C SER A 190 13.94 19.77 -4.75
N PHE A 191 13.47 18.73 -5.45
CA PHE A 191 13.07 17.48 -4.82
C PHE A 191 14.26 16.77 -4.18
N ILE A 192 15.36 16.59 -4.91
CA ILE A 192 16.59 15.93 -4.43
C ILE A 192 17.16 16.60 -3.19
N GLN A 193 17.11 17.94 -3.12
CA GLN A 193 17.64 18.68 -1.97
C GLN A 193 16.87 18.40 -0.66
N GLU A 194 15.58 18.10 -0.73
CA GLU A 194 14.72 17.96 0.44
C GLU A 194 14.23 16.53 0.69
N VAL A 195 14.36 15.64 -0.30
CA VAL A 195 13.72 14.32 -0.27
C VAL A 195 14.18 13.44 0.89
N GLY A 196 15.36 13.67 1.43
CA GLY A 196 15.90 12.94 2.58
C GLY A 196 14.98 12.92 3.82
N LYS A 197 14.06 13.90 3.94
CA LYS A 197 13.05 13.94 5.02
C LYS A 197 11.98 12.84 4.90
N PHE A 198 11.83 12.21 3.74
CA PHE A 198 10.91 11.09 3.53
C PHE A 198 11.56 9.74 3.81
N SER A 199 12.88 9.68 3.98
CA SER A 199 13.56 8.45 4.36
C SER A 199 13.09 7.94 5.72
N LEU A 200 12.61 6.69 5.76
CA LEU A 200 12.16 6.05 6.99
C LEU A 200 13.31 5.75 7.97
N LEU A 201 14.54 5.75 7.47
CA LEU A 201 15.73 5.65 8.29
C LEU A 201 16.04 7.01 8.91
N ASN A 202 16.12 8.07 8.10
CA ASN A 202 16.50 9.40 8.56
C ASN A 202 15.50 10.01 9.54
N ASP A 203 14.19 9.75 9.35
CA ASP A 203 13.14 10.22 10.25
C ASP A 203 12.98 9.36 11.53
N GLY A 204 13.78 8.29 11.65
CA GLY A 204 13.76 7.37 12.78
C GLY A 204 12.56 6.43 12.83
N THR A 205 11.77 6.34 11.74
CA THR A 205 10.60 5.45 11.70
C THR A 205 11.03 3.99 11.80
N LEU A 206 12.09 3.57 11.12
CA LEU A 206 12.55 2.17 11.13
C LEU A 206 13.03 1.71 12.51
N GLU A 207 13.47 2.63 13.39
CA GLU A 207 13.91 2.29 14.74
C GLU A 207 12.74 2.03 15.71
N LYS A 208 11.54 2.47 15.36
CA LYS A 208 10.35 2.26 16.20
C LYS A 208 9.90 0.80 16.14
N PRO A 209 9.25 0.28 17.20
CA PRO A 209 8.61 -1.02 17.13
C PRO A 209 7.58 -1.07 16.02
N CYS A 210 7.45 -2.21 15.33
CA CYS A 210 6.47 -2.41 14.28
C CYS A 210 5.57 -3.64 14.54
N THR A 211 4.47 -3.74 13.79
CA THR A 211 3.68 -4.96 13.69
C THR A 211 4.44 -6.05 12.92
N LYS A 212 3.83 -7.19 12.66
CA LYS A 212 4.39 -8.22 11.77
C LYS A 212 4.54 -7.64 10.36
N VAL A 213 5.73 -7.71 9.79
CA VAL A 213 6.01 -7.18 8.44
C VAL A 213 6.51 -8.28 7.52
N LEU A 214 5.97 -8.30 6.29
CA LEU A 214 6.50 -9.07 5.16
C LEU A 214 6.94 -8.10 4.07
N LEU A 215 8.23 -8.14 3.73
CA LEU A 215 8.83 -7.43 2.61
C LEU A 215 8.90 -8.38 1.41
N VAL A 216 8.40 -8.00 0.25
CA VAL A 216 8.47 -8.81 -0.97
C VAL A 216 8.89 -7.94 -2.14
N ASN A 217 9.90 -8.38 -2.89
CA ASN A 217 10.33 -7.72 -4.12
C ASN A 217 11.05 -8.67 -5.06
N GLY A 218 11.22 -8.26 -6.33
CA GLY A 218 12.13 -8.93 -7.26
C GLY A 218 13.59 -8.59 -6.95
N ASN A 219 14.50 -9.56 -7.12
CA ASN A 219 15.93 -9.32 -6.93
C ASN A 219 16.50 -8.30 -7.93
N ASP A 220 15.89 -8.25 -9.11
CA ASP A 220 16.37 -7.46 -10.25
C ASP A 220 15.51 -6.20 -10.42
N ASP A 221 14.92 -5.68 -9.33
CA ASP A 221 14.15 -4.43 -9.31
C ASP A 221 15.05 -3.25 -9.71
N GLU A 222 14.65 -2.55 -10.77
CA GLU A 222 15.31 -1.35 -11.28
C GLU A 222 14.52 -0.06 -10.93
N ILE A 223 13.36 -0.18 -10.29
CA ILE A 223 12.52 0.96 -9.91
C ILE A 223 12.87 1.46 -8.51
N PHE A 224 13.05 0.55 -7.56
CA PHE A 224 13.54 0.87 -6.21
C PHE A 224 14.72 -0.03 -5.85
N PRO A 225 15.76 0.55 -5.19
CA PRO A 225 16.95 -0.23 -4.84
C PRO A 225 16.59 -1.41 -3.93
N ILE A 226 17.07 -2.59 -4.27
CA ILE A 226 16.88 -3.79 -3.44
C ILE A 226 17.53 -3.62 -2.05
N ASP A 227 18.54 -2.74 -1.95
CA ASP A 227 19.21 -2.39 -0.71
C ASP A 227 18.24 -1.80 0.33
N ASP A 228 17.15 -1.17 -0.09
CA ASP A 228 16.09 -0.71 0.81
C ASP A 228 15.44 -1.83 1.63
N MET A 229 15.38 -3.05 1.09
CA MET A 229 14.92 -4.21 1.85
C MET A 229 15.93 -4.59 2.94
N PHE A 230 17.22 -4.50 2.66
CA PHE A 230 18.27 -4.77 3.66
C PHE A 230 18.23 -3.72 4.76
N VAL A 231 18.16 -2.43 4.42
CA VAL A 231 17.99 -1.36 5.41
C VAL A 231 16.78 -1.62 6.32
N ALA A 232 15.64 -1.99 5.74
CA ALA A 232 14.44 -2.27 6.52
C ALA A 232 14.60 -3.51 7.44
N LEU A 233 15.44 -4.50 7.06
CA LEU A 233 15.70 -5.70 7.86
C LEU A 233 16.71 -5.46 8.99
N GLU A 234 17.64 -4.53 8.79
CA GLU A 234 18.71 -4.21 9.77
C GLU A 234 18.20 -3.39 10.95
N HIS A 235 17.04 -2.72 10.81
CA HIS A 235 16.51 -1.77 11.80
C HIS A 235 15.23 -2.24 12.46
N GLY A 236 15.06 -1.87 13.72
CA GLY A 236 13.85 -2.13 14.52
C GLY A 236 13.57 -3.61 14.77
N ASN A 237 12.30 -3.99 14.83
CA ASN A 237 11.89 -5.36 15.08
C ASN A 237 12.24 -6.31 13.91
N PRO A 238 12.47 -7.61 14.16
CA PRO A 238 12.63 -8.60 13.10
C PRO A 238 11.46 -8.62 12.12
N LYS A 239 11.78 -8.64 10.82
CA LYS A 239 10.83 -8.68 9.72
C LYS A 239 11.07 -9.91 8.86
N LEU A 240 10.05 -10.33 8.11
CA LEU A 240 10.18 -11.37 7.10
C LEU A 240 10.48 -10.72 5.74
N ALA A 241 11.34 -11.35 4.95
CA ALA A 241 11.60 -10.94 3.58
C ALA A 241 11.49 -12.12 2.60
N ARG A 242 11.03 -11.85 1.39
CA ARG A 242 11.04 -12.77 0.25
C ARG A 242 11.49 -12.01 -0.99
N MET A 243 12.68 -12.35 -1.45
CA MET A 243 13.26 -11.83 -2.69
C MET A 243 13.00 -12.83 -3.81
N VAL A 244 12.33 -12.39 -4.86
CA VAL A 244 11.94 -13.26 -5.99
C VAL A 244 13.05 -13.24 -7.04
N LYS A 245 13.78 -14.33 -7.16
CA LYS A 245 14.94 -14.44 -8.04
C LYS A 245 14.56 -14.29 -9.52
N GLY A 246 15.31 -13.48 -10.25
CA GLY A 246 15.13 -13.26 -11.69
C GLY A 246 13.87 -12.49 -12.04
N LYS A 247 13.30 -11.77 -11.07
CA LYS A 247 12.13 -10.90 -11.26
C LYS A 247 12.50 -9.45 -11.01
N LYS A 248 11.86 -8.58 -11.78
CA LYS A 248 11.96 -7.14 -11.68
C LYS A 248 11.03 -6.57 -10.61
N HIS A 249 10.64 -5.32 -10.74
CA HIS A 249 9.83 -4.58 -9.78
C HIS A 249 8.62 -5.39 -9.28
N MET A 250 8.41 -5.39 -7.97
CA MET A 250 7.39 -6.15 -7.23
C MET A 250 7.51 -7.68 -7.31
N GLY A 251 8.36 -8.26 -8.17
CA GLY A 251 8.54 -9.72 -8.25
C GLY A 251 7.36 -10.50 -8.83
N GLU A 252 6.54 -9.84 -9.66
CA GLU A 252 5.32 -10.43 -10.22
C GLU A 252 5.61 -11.59 -11.20
N PRO A 253 4.69 -12.55 -11.32
CA PRO A 253 3.48 -12.78 -10.51
C PRO A 253 3.73 -13.60 -9.24
N ASP A 254 4.95 -14.10 -9.04
CA ASP A 254 5.29 -15.06 -7.98
C ASP A 254 5.15 -14.44 -6.59
N SER A 255 5.39 -13.12 -6.47
CA SER A 255 5.19 -12.35 -5.24
C SER A 255 3.76 -12.42 -4.72
N PHE A 256 2.77 -12.40 -5.59
CA PHE A 256 1.35 -12.49 -5.21
C PHE A 256 1.03 -13.81 -4.53
N PHE A 257 1.57 -14.92 -5.04
CA PHE A 257 1.40 -16.23 -4.40
C PHE A 257 2.02 -16.26 -3.00
N ILE A 258 3.22 -15.68 -2.84
CA ILE A 258 3.91 -15.57 -1.54
C ILE A 258 3.05 -14.78 -0.55
N ILE A 259 2.54 -13.63 -0.97
CA ILE A 259 1.75 -12.72 -0.15
C ILE A 259 0.41 -13.36 0.23
N LEU A 260 -0.32 -13.89 -0.74
CA LEU A 260 -1.59 -14.57 -0.48
C LEU A 260 -1.43 -15.72 0.49
N LYS A 261 -0.40 -16.55 0.31
CA LYS A 261 -0.09 -17.65 1.23
C LYS A 261 0.11 -17.16 2.67
N TRP A 262 0.82 -16.06 2.84
CA TRP A 262 1.08 -15.49 4.16
C TRP A 262 -0.20 -14.91 4.78
N ILE A 263 -1.02 -14.18 4.02
CA ILE A 263 -2.31 -13.65 4.48
C ILE A 263 -3.25 -14.79 4.89
N TYR A 264 -3.35 -15.84 4.05
CA TYR A 264 -4.19 -17.01 4.37
C TYR A 264 -3.78 -17.66 5.70
N GLN A 265 -2.47 -17.82 5.93
CA GLN A 265 -1.96 -18.35 7.19
C GLN A 265 -2.29 -17.45 8.39
N LEU A 266 -2.14 -16.13 8.25
CA LEU A 266 -2.44 -15.18 9.32
C LEU A 266 -3.91 -15.11 9.69
N LEU A 267 -4.79 -15.20 8.70
CA LEU A 267 -6.24 -15.09 8.88
C LEU A 267 -6.94 -16.45 9.08
N GLY A 268 -6.22 -17.57 8.93
CA GLY A 268 -6.81 -18.91 8.98
C GLY A 268 -7.77 -19.19 7.82
N LEU A 269 -7.51 -18.63 6.64
CA LEU A 269 -8.38 -18.81 5.47
C LEU A 269 -8.16 -20.18 4.83
N GLU A 270 -9.25 -20.79 4.41
CA GLU A 270 -9.26 -22.08 3.71
C GLU A 270 -9.41 -21.90 2.19
N GLY A 271 -9.05 -22.96 1.46
CA GLY A 271 -9.21 -23.05 0.01
C GLY A 271 -7.92 -22.84 -0.78
N ASN A 272 -8.05 -22.91 -2.10
CA ASN A 272 -6.90 -22.84 -3.00
C ASN A 272 -6.58 -21.37 -3.35
N ILE A 273 -5.36 -20.95 -3.07
CA ILE A 273 -4.83 -19.63 -3.43
C ILE A 273 -4.89 -19.39 -4.95
N MET A 274 -4.72 -20.45 -5.75
CA MET A 274 -4.78 -20.37 -7.21
C MET A 274 -6.13 -19.87 -7.74
N ASP A 275 -7.21 -20.02 -6.99
CA ASP A 275 -8.52 -19.50 -7.41
C ASP A 275 -8.54 -17.96 -7.36
N GLN A 276 -7.84 -17.36 -6.40
CA GLN A 276 -7.65 -15.93 -6.33
C GLN A 276 -6.66 -15.44 -7.38
N MET A 277 -5.59 -16.20 -7.62
CA MET A 277 -4.61 -15.88 -8.68
C MET A 277 -5.21 -15.85 -10.09
N LYS A 278 -6.21 -16.70 -10.37
CA LYS A 278 -6.91 -16.73 -11.68
C LYS A 278 -7.70 -15.46 -11.99
N LEU A 279 -8.01 -14.64 -10.98
CA LEU A 279 -8.69 -13.35 -11.17
C LEU A 279 -7.73 -12.26 -11.68
N LEU A 280 -6.42 -12.48 -11.54
CA LEU A 280 -5.43 -11.52 -11.98
C LEU A 280 -5.27 -11.52 -13.50
N PRO A 281 -4.84 -10.41 -14.10
CA PRO A 281 -4.46 -10.36 -15.51
C PRO A 281 -3.43 -11.46 -15.84
N SER A 282 -3.56 -12.05 -17.01
CA SER A 282 -2.63 -13.10 -17.48
C SER A 282 -1.22 -12.58 -17.80
N ARG A 283 -1.05 -11.27 -17.86
CA ARG A 283 0.24 -10.59 -18.05
C ARG A 283 0.53 -9.69 -16.85
N THR A 284 1.78 -9.69 -16.45
CA THR A 284 2.29 -8.75 -15.44
C THR A 284 2.27 -7.32 -15.99
N LYS A 285 2.20 -6.33 -15.09
CA LYS A 285 2.26 -4.92 -15.45
C LYS A 285 3.70 -4.52 -15.83
N TYR A 286 4.69 -5.18 -15.23
CA TYR A 286 6.12 -4.93 -15.37
C TYR A 286 6.89 -6.16 -15.85
#